data_020c75f1fc71584db7945f7c5d95b340
#
_entry.id   020c75f1fc71584db7945f7c5d95b340
#
_cell.length_a   1.000
_cell.length_b   1.000
_cell.length_c   1.000
_cell.angle_alpha   90.00
_cell.angle_beta   90.00
_cell.angle_gamma   90.00
#
_symmetry.space_group_name_H-M   'P 1'
#
loop_
_entity.id
_entity.type
_entity.pdbx_description
1 polymer ?
#
loop_
_entity_poly.entity_id
_entity_poly.type
_entity_poly.pdbx_seq_one_letter_code
_entity_poly.pdbx_strand_id
1 'polypeptide(L)'
;MVKIHFEIMSKYEQKGEPVSVAVPFPKGKADYRDLPLFTVQRGEETYPAQYKVTADWEDGSIKWLLVNFLADLPANRAVDYWLSREEGAPRPLTPIVFKEDGHVVIDTGSMKAVLSPAGADHIFSTIETGGYLYNERTVMGPYMTDRAGRQYMIRIGDDGWEILEDGPVRAVLCTEGKHYDESGESWFDYKLLVYAYRNKDWLKFDYQFINCEEDREHREHYDLELNAEAAGFKYSRDYAYEDVKGIEVRIDPGCGGGQEFNHTLFTSSFHYTAEKKAGSQRLYHLVSADTIIQTANEMFPEVLFSIYALDWQDQTRGLTAGVYQAYQNFPKAIESSREGIVLKLMPPEYGEMLKVPQGAARTSRFHLSFHGKDMTEDQIVDRELLFQRPVIPVLDPQVYMDSGVFGSLVSNQYHHSTERFLFPVSS
;
A
#
# COMPACT_ATOMS: atom_id res chain seq x y z
N MET A 1 -0.72 -27.21 15.80
CA MET A 1 -1.58 -26.80 14.66
C MET A 1 -2.31 -25.54 15.09
N VAL A 2 -2.25 -24.47 14.27
CA VAL A 2 -2.95 -23.19 14.55
C VAL A 2 -3.92 -22.95 13.40
N LYS A 3 -5.19 -22.70 13.75
CA LYS A 3 -6.24 -22.37 12.80
C LYS A 3 -6.15 -20.90 12.41
N ILE A 4 -6.24 -20.61 11.12
CA ILE A 4 -6.29 -19.28 10.53
C ILE A 4 -7.63 -19.15 9.82
N HIS A 5 -8.51 -18.35 10.34
CA HIS A 5 -9.87 -18.18 9.84
C HIS A 5 -9.99 -16.94 8.96
N PHE A 6 -10.74 -17.01 7.88
CA PHE A 6 -11.13 -15.90 7.02
C PHE A 6 -12.64 -15.82 6.93
N GLU A 7 -13.17 -14.64 7.26
CA GLU A 7 -14.56 -14.32 7.03
C GLU A 7 -14.88 -14.19 5.54
N ILE A 8 -16.14 -14.02 5.21
CA ILE A 8 -16.56 -13.76 3.83
C ILE A 8 -16.00 -12.43 3.35
N MET A 9 -15.16 -12.46 2.31
CA MET A 9 -14.44 -11.27 1.85
C MET A 9 -14.98 -10.70 0.55
N SER A 10 -15.46 -11.55 -0.37
CA SER A 10 -15.85 -11.12 -1.71
C SER A 10 -17.00 -11.95 -2.26
N LYS A 11 -17.76 -11.37 -3.18
CA LYS A 11 -18.75 -12.08 -4.02
C LYS A 11 -18.10 -12.89 -5.13
N TYR A 12 -16.81 -12.68 -5.39
CA TYR A 12 -16.00 -13.44 -6.35
C TYR A 12 -15.00 -14.34 -5.65
N GLU A 13 -14.67 -15.44 -6.29
CA GLU A 13 -13.54 -16.26 -5.86
C GLU A 13 -12.24 -15.50 -6.09
N GLN A 14 -11.41 -15.40 -5.03
CA GLN A 14 -10.08 -14.83 -5.10
C GLN A 14 -9.04 -15.94 -5.01
N LYS A 15 -8.26 -16.15 -6.06
CA LYS A 15 -7.19 -17.15 -6.10
C LYS A 15 -5.85 -16.56 -5.78
N GLY A 16 -5.12 -17.25 -4.89
CA GLY A 16 -3.79 -16.86 -4.50
C GLY A 16 -3.73 -15.45 -3.92
N GLU A 17 -4.73 -15.04 -3.10
CA GLU A 17 -4.71 -13.71 -2.49
C GLU A 17 -3.62 -13.63 -1.42
N PRO A 18 -2.70 -12.64 -1.48
CA PRO A 18 -1.63 -12.51 -0.51
C PRO A 18 -2.18 -12.13 0.86
N VAL A 19 -1.87 -12.93 1.85
CA VAL A 19 -2.27 -12.69 3.24
C VAL A 19 -1.07 -12.78 4.16
N SER A 20 -1.13 -12.04 5.26
CA SER A 20 -0.11 -12.04 6.30
C SER A 20 -0.77 -12.23 7.66
N VAL A 21 -0.27 -13.15 8.46
CA VAL A 21 -0.74 -13.39 9.83
C VAL A 21 0.43 -13.54 10.78
N ALA A 22 0.37 -12.86 11.93
CA ALA A 22 1.33 -13.03 13.00
C ALA A 22 0.82 -14.12 13.96
N VAL A 23 1.55 -15.21 14.06
CA VAL A 23 1.22 -16.35 14.91
C VAL A 23 2.12 -16.33 16.14
N PRO A 24 1.55 -16.27 17.36
CA PRO A 24 2.32 -16.32 18.59
C PRO A 24 2.59 -17.76 19.01
N PHE A 25 3.75 -17.99 19.63
CA PHE A 25 4.14 -19.27 20.22
C PHE A 25 4.46 -19.11 21.72
N PRO A 26 4.07 -20.09 22.54
CA PRO A 26 4.54 -20.15 23.92
C PRO A 26 6.06 -20.31 24.00
N LYS A 27 6.66 -19.78 25.06
CA LYS A 27 8.11 -19.91 25.33
C LYS A 27 8.57 -21.37 25.27
N GLY A 28 9.65 -21.61 24.49
CA GLY A 28 10.24 -22.93 24.32
C GLY A 28 9.47 -23.89 23.39
N LYS A 29 8.42 -23.46 22.68
CA LYS A 29 7.59 -24.32 21.84
C LYS A 29 7.97 -24.34 20.36
N ALA A 30 8.63 -23.34 19.85
CA ALA A 30 9.13 -23.28 18.49
C ALA A 30 10.50 -22.61 18.43
N ASP A 31 11.37 -23.07 17.56
CA ASP A 31 12.67 -22.49 17.34
C ASP A 31 12.98 -22.31 15.83
N TYR A 32 14.12 -21.72 15.49
CA TYR A 32 14.52 -21.46 14.10
C TYR A 32 14.69 -22.73 13.24
N ARG A 33 14.97 -23.90 13.86
CA ARG A 33 15.07 -25.18 13.18
C ARG A 33 13.71 -25.67 12.70
N ASP A 34 12.63 -25.15 13.29
CA ASP A 34 11.26 -25.49 12.91
C ASP A 34 10.79 -24.76 11.65
N LEU A 35 11.44 -23.64 11.26
CA LEU A 35 11.01 -22.84 10.11
C LEU A 35 10.81 -23.66 8.83
N PRO A 36 11.71 -24.59 8.44
CA PRO A 36 11.51 -25.39 7.25
C PRO A 36 10.42 -26.47 7.40
N LEU A 37 9.92 -26.69 8.61
CA LEU A 37 8.89 -27.69 8.89
C LEU A 37 7.47 -27.09 8.90
N PHE A 38 7.35 -25.76 8.94
CA PHE A 38 6.03 -25.13 8.90
C PHE A 38 5.39 -25.27 7.52
N THR A 39 4.08 -25.55 7.53
CA THR A 39 3.25 -25.64 6.34
C THR A 39 1.92 -24.94 6.58
N VAL A 40 1.36 -24.32 5.53
CA VAL A 40 -0.01 -23.79 5.52
C VAL A 40 -0.86 -24.70 4.66
N GLN A 41 -1.97 -25.20 5.21
CA GLN A 41 -2.80 -26.23 4.57
C GLN A 41 -4.28 -25.89 4.65
N ARG A 42 -5.05 -26.41 3.66
CA ARG A 42 -6.51 -26.48 3.66
C ARG A 42 -6.94 -27.86 3.20
N GLY A 43 -7.42 -28.70 4.12
CA GLY A 43 -7.63 -30.12 3.86
C GLY A 43 -6.30 -30.81 3.56
N GLU A 44 -6.21 -31.47 2.40
CA GLU A 44 -4.99 -32.16 1.94
C GLU A 44 -4.08 -31.24 1.10
N GLU A 45 -4.53 -30.04 0.78
CA GLU A 45 -3.82 -29.09 -0.09
C GLU A 45 -2.86 -28.21 0.72
N THR A 46 -1.62 -28.10 0.26
CA THR A 46 -0.58 -27.24 0.85
C THR A 46 -0.39 -25.99 0.03
N TYR A 47 -0.32 -24.85 0.70
CA TYR A 47 -0.22 -23.53 0.08
C TYR A 47 1.20 -22.96 0.19
N PRO A 48 1.69 -22.29 -0.85
CA PRO A 48 2.97 -21.60 -0.80
C PRO A 48 2.97 -20.58 0.35
N ALA A 49 3.99 -20.68 1.20
CA ALA A 49 4.12 -19.81 2.37
C ALA A 49 5.58 -19.36 2.58
N GLN A 50 5.71 -18.26 3.30
CA GLN A 50 6.97 -17.62 3.67
C GLN A 50 6.89 -17.26 5.15
N TYR A 51 7.97 -17.53 5.89
CA TYR A 51 8.04 -17.39 7.33
C TYR A 51 9.11 -16.38 7.73
N LYS A 52 8.76 -15.47 8.64
CA LYS A 52 9.70 -14.50 9.21
C LYS A 52 9.50 -14.41 10.72
N VAL A 53 10.55 -14.68 11.49
CA VAL A 53 10.52 -14.43 12.92
C VAL A 53 10.59 -12.94 13.15
N THR A 54 9.63 -12.39 13.91
CA THR A 54 9.55 -10.96 14.20
C THR A 54 9.87 -10.62 15.65
N ALA A 55 9.84 -11.61 16.54
CA ALA A 55 10.32 -11.48 17.91
C ALA A 55 10.64 -12.85 18.52
N ASP A 56 11.60 -12.86 19.44
CA ASP A 56 12.03 -14.02 20.23
C ASP A 56 11.69 -13.85 21.71
N TRP A 57 11.58 -14.98 22.39
CA TRP A 57 11.62 -15.04 23.83
C TRP A 57 13.06 -14.91 24.34
N GLU A 58 13.24 -14.63 25.63
CA GLU A 58 14.55 -14.50 26.27
C GLU A 58 15.44 -15.75 26.15
N ASP A 59 14.81 -16.93 25.96
CA ASP A 59 15.53 -18.20 25.77
C ASP A 59 15.91 -18.47 24.30
N GLY A 60 15.64 -17.51 23.39
CA GLY A 60 15.91 -17.62 21.96
C GLY A 60 14.87 -18.42 21.18
N SER A 61 13.78 -18.88 21.82
CA SER A 61 12.68 -19.52 21.13
C SER A 61 11.78 -18.48 20.43
N ILE A 62 11.10 -18.87 19.36
CA ILE A 62 10.24 -17.99 18.58
C ILE A 62 9.07 -17.52 19.44
N LYS A 63 8.90 -16.22 19.55
CA LYS A 63 7.75 -15.57 20.19
C LYS A 63 6.67 -15.21 19.17
N TRP A 64 7.06 -14.61 18.04
CA TRP A 64 6.17 -14.22 16.97
C TRP A 64 6.70 -14.70 15.61
N LEU A 65 5.87 -15.40 14.88
CA LEU A 65 6.12 -15.84 13.51
C LEU A 65 5.16 -15.12 12.57
N LEU A 66 5.68 -14.28 11.67
CA LEU A 66 4.92 -13.75 10.56
C LEU A 66 4.86 -14.80 9.45
N VAL A 67 3.66 -15.19 9.09
CA VAL A 67 3.35 -16.14 8.03
C VAL A 67 2.73 -15.38 6.87
N ASN A 68 3.40 -15.33 5.72
CA ASN A 68 2.85 -14.80 4.49
C ASN A 68 2.54 -15.97 3.56
N PHE A 69 1.34 -16.04 3.02
CA PHE A 69 0.95 -17.09 2.09
C PHE A 69 -0.08 -16.61 1.08
N LEU A 70 -0.31 -17.41 0.05
CA LEU A 70 -1.29 -17.15 -0.98
C LEU A 70 -2.55 -17.95 -0.66
N ALA A 71 -3.64 -17.28 -0.30
CA ALA A 71 -4.89 -17.91 0.08
C ALA A 71 -5.90 -17.94 -1.09
N ASP A 72 -6.58 -19.06 -1.27
CA ASP A 72 -7.76 -19.14 -2.13
C ASP A 72 -9.02 -18.87 -1.31
N LEU A 73 -9.64 -17.74 -1.55
CA LEU A 73 -10.81 -17.29 -0.82
C LEU A 73 -12.06 -17.58 -1.67
N PRO A 74 -12.94 -18.48 -1.22
CA PRO A 74 -14.13 -18.82 -1.97
C PRO A 74 -15.15 -17.68 -1.97
N ALA A 75 -15.91 -17.55 -3.07
CA ALA A 75 -16.99 -16.58 -3.16
C ALA A 75 -18.06 -16.82 -2.09
N ASN A 76 -18.47 -15.77 -1.38
CA ASN A 76 -19.56 -15.76 -0.41
C ASN A 76 -19.45 -16.85 0.68
N ARG A 77 -18.26 -17.30 1.02
CA ARG A 77 -18.02 -18.28 2.09
C ARG A 77 -16.79 -17.95 2.91
N ALA A 78 -16.89 -18.20 4.20
CA ALA A 78 -15.73 -18.24 5.10
C ALA A 78 -14.85 -19.46 4.80
N VAL A 79 -13.57 -19.37 5.12
CA VAL A 79 -12.62 -20.47 4.91
C VAL A 79 -11.59 -20.54 6.02
N ASP A 80 -11.16 -21.77 6.34
CA ASP A 80 -10.15 -22.05 7.34
C ASP A 80 -8.88 -22.60 6.69
N TYR A 81 -7.74 -22.11 7.14
CA TYR A 81 -6.41 -22.65 6.88
C TYR A 81 -5.76 -23.09 8.19
N TRP A 82 -4.75 -23.91 8.08
CA TRP A 82 -4.06 -24.46 9.24
C TRP A 82 -2.56 -24.31 9.08
N LEU A 83 -1.92 -23.65 10.07
CA LEU A 83 -0.47 -23.69 10.21
C LEU A 83 -0.11 -24.94 11.02
N SER A 84 0.66 -25.84 10.43
CA SER A 84 1.14 -27.09 11.05
C SER A 84 2.66 -27.22 10.94
N ARG A 85 3.22 -28.22 11.61
CA ARG A 85 4.62 -28.63 11.49
C ARG A 85 4.61 -30.05 10.97
N GLU A 86 5.29 -30.31 9.86
CA GLU A 86 5.35 -31.60 9.20
C GLU A 86 6.76 -31.93 8.73
N GLU A 87 7.18 -33.16 8.96
CA GLU A 87 8.40 -33.69 8.34
C GLU A 87 8.13 -33.95 6.86
N GLY A 88 8.97 -33.40 5.98
CA GLY A 88 8.78 -33.53 4.52
C GLY A 88 8.02 -32.37 3.89
N ALA A 89 8.05 -31.18 4.50
CA ALA A 89 7.49 -29.95 3.95
C ALA A 89 7.83 -29.74 2.46
N PRO A 90 6.94 -29.09 1.69
CA PRO A 90 7.15 -28.83 0.27
C PRO A 90 8.48 -28.12 0.03
N ARG A 91 9.10 -28.37 -1.12
CA ARG A 91 10.33 -27.68 -1.51
C ARG A 91 10.12 -26.17 -1.46
N PRO A 92 11.04 -25.40 -0.89
CA PRO A 92 10.95 -23.96 -0.89
C PRO A 92 10.86 -23.48 -2.33
N LEU A 93 9.88 -22.62 -2.60
CA LEU A 93 9.79 -21.93 -3.88
C LEU A 93 10.96 -20.93 -4.00
N THR A 94 11.37 -20.66 -5.23
CA THR A 94 12.40 -19.65 -5.50
C THR A 94 11.90 -18.26 -5.07
N PRO A 95 12.76 -17.39 -4.54
CA PRO A 95 12.43 -16.00 -4.33
C PRO A 95 11.89 -15.33 -5.59
N ILE A 96 11.04 -14.32 -5.42
CA ILE A 96 10.51 -13.53 -6.54
C ILE A 96 11.37 -12.29 -6.85
N VAL A 97 12.45 -12.09 -6.10
CA VAL A 97 13.44 -11.03 -6.33
C VAL A 97 14.82 -11.64 -6.47
N PHE A 98 15.56 -11.16 -7.45
CA PHE A 98 16.94 -11.57 -7.70
C PHE A 98 17.74 -10.45 -8.37
N LYS A 99 19.06 -10.62 -8.48
CA LYS A 99 19.94 -9.71 -9.22
C LYS A 99 20.32 -10.34 -10.56
N GLU A 100 20.11 -9.59 -11.63
CA GLU A 100 20.46 -9.98 -13.01
C GLU A 100 21.20 -8.81 -13.66
N ASP A 101 22.41 -9.04 -14.17
CA ASP A 101 23.25 -8.03 -14.85
C ASP A 101 23.43 -6.71 -14.05
N GLY A 102 23.50 -6.82 -12.73
CA GLY A 102 23.67 -5.67 -11.83
C GLY A 102 22.38 -4.95 -11.47
N HIS A 103 21.25 -5.33 -12.05
CA HIS A 103 19.92 -4.80 -11.73
C HIS A 103 19.18 -5.67 -10.72
N VAL A 104 18.33 -5.06 -9.91
CA VAL A 104 17.36 -5.76 -9.08
C VAL A 104 16.12 -6.03 -9.92
N VAL A 105 15.73 -7.29 -10.00
CA VAL A 105 14.61 -7.77 -10.80
C VAL A 105 13.56 -8.40 -9.88
N ILE A 106 12.31 -8.01 -10.08
CA ILE A 106 11.12 -8.66 -9.50
C ILE A 106 10.52 -9.55 -10.58
N ASP A 107 10.35 -10.84 -10.32
CA ASP A 107 9.62 -11.77 -11.17
C ASP A 107 8.54 -12.48 -10.35
N THR A 108 7.31 -12.03 -10.52
CA THR A 108 6.16 -12.61 -9.80
C THR A 108 5.62 -13.87 -10.47
N GLY A 109 6.06 -14.17 -11.69
CA GLY A 109 5.47 -15.18 -12.57
C GLY A 109 4.34 -14.64 -13.46
N SER A 110 3.67 -13.55 -13.07
CA SER A 110 2.69 -12.82 -13.90
C SER A 110 3.25 -11.50 -14.43
N MET A 111 4.29 -11.00 -13.81
CA MET A 111 4.94 -9.73 -14.13
C MET A 111 6.44 -9.83 -13.86
N LYS A 112 7.27 -9.26 -14.76
CA LYS A 112 8.70 -9.05 -14.56
C LYS A 112 8.98 -7.55 -14.56
N ALA A 113 9.55 -7.02 -13.49
CA ALA A 113 9.90 -5.61 -13.37
C ALA A 113 11.39 -5.46 -13.06
N VAL A 114 12.09 -4.65 -13.86
CA VAL A 114 13.49 -4.28 -13.65
C VAL A 114 13.53 -2.93 -12.96
N LEU A 115 14.09 -2.88 -11.76
CA LEU A 115 14.22 -1.65 -11.00
C LEU A 115 15.35 -0.78 -11.56
N SER A 116 15.16 0.51 -11.49
CA SER A 116 16.15 1.47 -11.97
C SER A 116 17.39 1.52 -11.08
N PRO A 117 18.58 1.78 -11.63
CA PRO A 117 19.81 1.87 -10.86
C PRO A 117 19.86 3.12 -9.98
N ALA A 118 20.83 3.16 -9.08
CA ALA A 118 21.14 4.34 -8.28
C ALA A 118 21.33 5.58 -9.17
N GLY A 119 20.82 6.73 -8.71
CA GLY A 119 20.85 8.01 -9.41
C GLY A 119 19.79 8.19 -10.49
N ALA A 120 19.02 7.17 -10.85
CA ALA A 120 17.92 7.30 -11.80
C ALA A 120 16.75 8.12 -11.23
N ASP A 121 16.03 8.81 -12.10
CA ASP A 121 14.88 9.65 -11.78
C ASP A 121 13.52 8.95 -12.03
N HIS A 122 13.55 7.64 -12.18
CA HIS A 122 12.39 6.79 -12.40
C HIS A 122 12.52 5.50 -11.60
N ILE A 123 11.37 4.88 -11.26
CA ILE A 123 11.34 3.72 -10.34
C ILE A 123 11.72 2.42 -11.07
N PHE A 124 11.23 2.23 -12.28
CA PHE A 124 11.45 1.04 -13.09
C PHE A 124 12.13 1.37 -14.41
N SER A 125 13.11 0.58 -14.80
CA SER A 125 13.64 0.62 -16.15
C SER A 125 12.65 -0.01 -17.13
N THR A 126 12.03 -1.13 -16.74
CA THR A 126 10.99 -1.81 -17.54
C THR A 126 10.03 -2.58 -16.64
N ILE A 127 8.79 -2.76 -17.12
CA ILE A 127 7.82 -3.70 -16.56
C ILE A 127 7.25 -4.52 -17.71
N GLU A 128 7.34 -5.83 -17.64
CA GLU A 128 6.75 -6.78 -18.60
C GLU A 128 5.59 -7.52 -17.92
N THR A 129 4.39 -7.42 -18.49
CA THR A 129 3.21 -8.13 -17.98
C THR A 129 2.15 -8.25 -19.08
N GLY A 130 1.40 -9.35 -19.10
CA GLY A 130 0.34 -9.58 -20.07
C GLY A 130 0.81 -9.58 -21.55
N GLY A 131 2.11 -9.83 -21.80
CA GLY A 131 2.72 -9.76 -23.14
C GLY A 131 3.07 -8.33 -23.59
N TYR A 132 3.02 -7.33 -22.70
CA TYR A 132 3.39 -5.93 -22.97
C TYR A 132 4.63 -5.55 -22.21
N LEU A 133 5.48 -4.75 -22.84
CA LEU A 133 6.65 -4.12 -22.25
C LEU A 133 6.35 -2.63 -22.02
N TYR A 134 6.36 -2.25 -20.77
CA TYR A 134 6.27 -0.87 -20.31
C TYR A 134 7.69 -0.35 -20.06
N ASN A 135 7.93 0.93 -20.31
CA ASN A 135 9.25 1.56 -20.21
C ASN A 135 9.41 2.35 -18.90
N GLU A 136 10.51 3.07 -18.79
CA GLU A 136 10.88 3.90 -17.62
C GLU A 136 9.86 4.98 -17.28
N ARG A 137 9.03 5.41 -18.24
CA ARG A 137 8.01 6.46 -18.02
C ARG A 137 6.73 5.93 -17.38
N THR A 138 6.61 4.62 -17.22
CA THR A 138 5.38 4.00 -16.68
C THR A 138 5.06 4.49 -15.27
N VAL A 139 6.09 4.73 -14.43
CA VAL A 139 5.90 5.29 -13.08
C VAL A 139 6.96 6.34 -12.84
N MET A 140 6.57 7.59 -12.95
CA MET A 140 7.42 8.76 -12.77
C MET A 140 7.10 9.51 -11.48
N GLY A 141 8.11 9.95 -10.78
CA GLY A 141 7.99 10.58 -9.46
C GLY A 141 8.07 9.57 -8.32
N PRO A 142 7.57 9.87 -7.11
CA PRO A 142 6.78 11.07 -6.74
C PRO A 142 7.49 12.39 -6.98
N TYR A 143 6.71 13.39 -7.41
CA TYR A 143 7.12 14.78 -7.53
C TYR A 143 6.59 15.56 -6.33
N MET A 144 7.39 16.46 -5.79
CA MET A 144 6.96 17.48 -4.83
C MET A 144 7.05 18.87 -5.46
N THR A 145 6.09 19.72 -5.18
CA THR A 145 6.06 21.11 -5.68
C THR A 145 6.15 22.05 -4.50
N ASP A 146 7.10 22.97 -4.52
CA ASP A 146 7.28 23.98 -3.50
C ASP A 146 6.29 25.15 -3.63
N ARG A 147 6.35 26.09 -2.71
CA ARG A 147 5.52 27.31 -2.71
C ARG A 147 5.67 28.13 -3.99
N ALA A 148 6.88 28.19 -4.56
CA ALA A 148 7.17 28.92 -5.79
C ALA A 148 6.70 28.20 -7.06
N GLY A 149 6.31 26.94 -6.96
CA GLY A 149 5.89 26.10 -8.08
C GLY A 149 7.05 25.33 -8.73
N ARG A 150 8.24 25.29 -8.11
CA ARG A 150 9.33 24.40 -8.57
C ARG A 150 8.99 22.96 -8.23
N GLN A 151 9.30 22.06 -9.16
CA GLN A 151 9.10 20.62 -8.98
C GLN A 151 10.43 19.96 -8.62
N TYR A 152 10.35 19.09 -7.64
CA TYR A 152 11.43 18.22 -7.18
C TYR A 152 10.97 16.77 -7.33
N MET A 153 11.80 15.93 -7.92
CA MET A 153 11.51 14.53 -8.20
C MET A 153 12.44 13.62 -7.39
N ILE A 154 11.95 12.46 -6.97
CA ILE A 154 12.82 11.46 -6.37
C ILE A 154 13.96 11.11 -7.33
N ARG A 155 15.11 10.82 -6.75
CA ARG A 155 16.23 10.19 -7.44
C ARG A 155 16.61 8.95 -6.63
N ILE A 156 16.66 7.79 -7.28
CA ILE A 156 17.03 6.52 -6.60
C ILE A 156 18.31 6.76 -5.82
N GLY A 157 18.28 6.45 -4.53
CA GLY A 157 19.40 6.74 -3.62
C GLY A 157 20.72 6.11 -4.06
N ASP A 158 21.82 6.62 -3.57
CA ASP A 158 23.17 6.16 -3.95
C ASP A 158 23.43 4.68 -3.65
N ASP A 159 22.76 4.14 -2.62
CA ASP A 159 22.80 2.71 -2.26
C ASP A 159 21.89 1.84 -3.14
N GLY A 160 21.11 2.47 -4.04
CA GLY A 160 20.16 1.80 -4.92
C GLY A 160 18.97 1.21 -4.18
N TRP A 161 18.74 -0.09 -4.36
CA TRP A 161 17.61 -0.82 -3.76
C TRP A 161 18.09 -1.80 -2.69
N GLU A 162 17.56 -1.64 -1.48
CA GLU A 162 17.67 -2.60 -0.40
C GLU A 162 16.52 -3.62 -0.53
N ILE A 163 16.84 -4.91 -0.44
CA ILE A 163 15.85 -5.99 -0.41
C ILE A 163 15.53 -6.30 1.05
N LEU A 164 14.40 -5.81 1.54
CA LEU A 164 13.94 -6.03 2.92
C LEU A 164 13.31 -7.41 3.11
N GLU A 165 12.67 -7.93 2.06
CA GLU A 165 12.09 -9.27 2.02
C GLU A 165 12.25 -9.82 0.58
N ASP A 166 12.80 -11.02 0.46
CA ASP A 166 13.08 -11.72 -0.80
C ASP A 166 12.43 -13.12 -0.86
N GLY A 167 11.32 -13.28 -0.20
CA GLY A 167 10.67 -14.59 -0.09
C GLY A 167 9.97 -15.07 -1.37
N PRO A 168 9.51 -16.32 -1.34
CA PRO A 168 8.83 -16.92 -2.47
C PRO A 168 7.39 -16.44 -2.69
N VAL A 169 6.80 -15.77 -1.70
CA VAL A 169 5.40 -15.29 -1.75
C VAL A 169 5.34 -13.79 -1.90
N ARG A 170 6.17 -13.09 -1.13
CA ARG A 170 6.19 -11.64 -1.03
C ARG A 170 7.60 -11.13 -1.11
N ALA A 171 7.79 -10.04 -1.84
CA ALA A 171 8.99 -9.23 -1.83
C ALA A 171 8.68 -7.81 -1.35
N VAL A 172 9.62 -7.23 -0.62
CA VAL A 172 9.60 -5.82 -0.21
C VAL A 172 10.96 -5.22 -0.49
N LEU A 173 10.97 -4.17 -1.30
CA LEU A 173 12.17 -3.44 -1.67
C LEU A 173 12.05 -2.02 -1.16
N CYS A 174 13.18 -1.43 -0.82
CA CYS A 174 13.28 -0.07 -0.28
C CYS A 174 14.34 0.72 -1.02
N THR A 175 14.04 1.98 -1.32
CA THR A 175 15.05 2.97 -1.67
C THR A 175 14.80 4.23 -0.85
N GLU A 176 15.88 4.88 -0.45
CA GLU A 176 15.86 6.12 0.32
C GLU A 176 16.75 7.16 -0.39
N GLY A 177 16.39 8.42 -0.32
CA GLY A 177 17.15 9.48 -0.96
C GLY A 177 16.48 10.84 -0.76
N LYS A 178 16.77 11.75 -1.67
CA LYS A 178 16.19 13.09 -1.70
C LYS A 178 15.44 13.35 -3.00
N HIS A 179 14.58 14.37 -2.95
CA HIS A 179 14.00 14.92 -4.16
C HIS A 179 14.96 16.00 -4.71
N TYR A 180 15.04 16.09 -6.03
CA TYR A 180 15.91 17.04 -6.72
C TYR A 180 15.13 17.78 -7.80
N ASP A 181 15.41 19.08 -7.94
CA ASP A 181 14.95 19.87 -9.07
C ASP A 181 15.87 19.69 -10.30
N GLU A 182 15.53 20.35 -11.42
CA GLU A 182 16.30 20.29 -12.64
C GLU A 182 17.72 20.90 -12.51
N SER A 183 17.93 21.78 -11.53
CA SER A 183 19.24 22.38 -11.24
C SER A 183 20.14 21.48 -10.37
N GLY A 184 19.56 20.42 -9.78
CA GLY A 184 20.22 19.54 -8.83
C GLY A 184 20.13 20.02 -7.38
N GLU A 185 19.32 21.05 -7.09
CA GLU A 185 19.00 21.43 -5.71
C GLU A 185 18.12 20.37 -5.08
N SER A 186 18.46 19.93 -3.86
CA SER A 186 17.70 18.92 -3.14
C SER A 186 16.69 19.52 -2.16
N TRP A 187 15.60 18.81 -1.95
CA TRP A 187 14.56 19.18 -0.99
C TRP A 187 13.88 17.92 -0.47
N PHE A 188 13.53 17.84 0.80
CA PHE A 188 12.94 16.69 1.49
C PHE A 188 13.61 15.34 1.21
N ASP A 189 13.84 14.60 2.26
CA ASP A 189 14.19 13.20 2.16
C ASP A 189 12.95 12.36 1.81
N TYR A 190 13.17 11.20 1.21
CA TYR A 190 12.10 10.24 0.98
C TYR A 190 12.53 8.81 1.33
N LYS A 191 11.52 7.99 1.59
CA LYS A 191 11.59 6.55 1.66
C LYS A 191 10.49 5.95 0.79
N LEU A 192 10.85 5.08 -0.14
CA LEU A 192 9.92 4.41 -1.03
C LEU A 192 10.02 2.90 -0.85
N LEU A 193 8.89 2.28 -0.50
CA LEU A 193 8.76 0.82 -0.44
C LEU A 193 7.96 0.34 -1.65
N VAL A 194 8.44 -0.72 -2.28
CA VAL A 194 7.74 -1.43 -3.36
C VAL A 194 7.43 -2.83 -2.89
N TYR A 195 6.15 -3.20 -2.96
CA TYR A 195 5.65 -4.53 -2.58
C TYR A 195 5.21 -5.28 -3.83
N ALA A 196 5.70 -6.49 -3.99
CA ALA A 196 5.32 -7.43 -5.03
C ALA A 196 4.94 -8.79 -4.44
N TYR A 197 4.07 -9.52 -5.14
CA TYR A 197 3.58 -10.81 -4.66
C TYR A 197 3.57 -11.82 -5.81
N ARG A 198 3.86 -13.08 -5.48
CA ARG A 198 3.86 -14.17 -6.47
C ARG A 198 2.52 -14.28 -7.19
N ASN A 199 2.59 -14.50 -8.51
CA ASN A 199 1.44 -14.65 -9.40
C ASN A 199 0.50 -13.42 -9.42
N LYS A 200 1.01 -12.24 -9.05
CA LYS A 200 0.25 -10.99 -9.12
C LYS A 200 0.84 -10.07 -10.19
N ASP A 201 -0.06 -9.38 -10.85
CA ASP A 201 0.18 -8.39 -11.90
C ASP A 201 -0.02 -6.96 -11.36
N TRP A 202 0.20 -6.76 -10.07
CA TRP A 202 0.06 -5.48 -9.41
C TRP A 202 1.18 -5.23 -8.39
N LEU A 203 1.45 -3.96 -8.14
CA LEU A 203 2.43 -3.46 -7.20
C LEU A 203 1.77 -2.50 -6.22
N LYS A 204 2.19 -2.55 -4.96
CA LYS A 204 1.86 -1.53 -3.96
C LYS A 204 3.08 -0.69 -3.65
N PHE A 205 2.84 0.57 -3.33
CA PHE A 205 3.87 1.55 -3.01
C PHE A 205 3.52 2.24 -1.70
N ASP A 206 4.48 2.31 -0.78
CA ASP A 206 4.44 3.20 0.37
C ASP A 206 5.50 4.28 0.14
N TYR A 207 5.05 5.48 -0.16
CA TYR A 207 5.90 6.65 -0.31
C TYR A 207 5.80 7.52 0.92
N GLN A 208 6.93 7.73 1.58
CA GLN A 208 7.08 8.62 2.72
C GLN A 208 8.00 9.76 2.33
N PHE A 209 7.56 10.99 2.56
CA PHE A 209 8.43 12.16 2.55
C PHE A 209 8.72 12.59 3.99
N ILE A 210 9.91 13.15 4.20
CA ILE A 210 10.44 13.49 5.52
C ILE A 210 11.05 14.87 5.44
N ASN A 211 10.61 15.80 6.29
CA ASN A 211 11.22 17.11 6.37
C ASN A 211 12.48 17.05 7.26
N CYS A 212 13.64 16.85 6.64
CA CYS A 212 14.96 16.93 7.27
C CYS A 212 15.66 18.26 7.00
N GLU A 213 14.94 19.24 6.42
CA GLU A 213 15.54 20.53 6.09
C GLU A 213 15.95 21.30 7.35
N GLU A 214 17.16 21.86 7.34
CA GLU A 214 17.60 22.78 8.36
C GLU A 214 16.91 24.12 8.16
N ASP A 215 16.59 24.77 9.30
CA ASP A 215 15.91 26.03 9.49
C ASP A 215 16.03 27.04 8.32
N ARG A 216 15.07 27.01 7.41
CA ARG A 216 14.88 28.01 6.37
C ARG A 216 13.74 28.95 6.79
N GLU A 217 13.99 30.21 6.88
CA GLU A 217 13.19 31.44 7.00
C GLU A 217 11.71 31.41 7.51
N HIS A 218 11.05 30.28 7.65
CA HIS A 218 9.63 30.20 8.04
C HIS A 218 9.48 29.71 9.47
N ARG A 219 9.54 30.66 10.43
CA ARG A 219 9.16 30.42 11.83
C ARG A 219 7.77 30.98 12.06
N GLU A 220 6.77 30.14 12.20
CA GLU A 220 5.51 30.55 12.81
C GLU A 220 5.56 30.35 14.33
N HIS A 221 5.20 31.42 15.04
CA HIS A 221 4.94 31.34 16.46
C HIS A 221 3.56 30.75 16.67
N TYR A 222 3.48 29.56 17.24
CA TYR A 222 2.22 28.89 17.54
C TYR A 222 1.90 29.04 19.02
N ASP A 223 0.95 29.90 19.34
CA ASP A 223 0.34 29.96 20.68
C ASP A 223 -0.81 28.96 20.73
N LEU A 224 -0.56 27.80 21.31
CA LEU A 224 -1.64 26.86 21.68
C LEU A 224 -2.27 27.41 22.96
N GLU A 225 -3.28 28.25 22.85
CA GLU A 225 -4.21 28.52 23.96
C GLU A 225 -5.11 27.31 24.18
N LEU A 226 -4.56 26.29 24.81
CA LEU A 226 -5.36 25.24 25.43
C LEU A 226 -6.09 25.87 26.61
N ASN A 227 -7.42 26.14 26.46
CA ASN A 227 -8.35 26.57 27.50
C ASN A 227 -7.65 26.97 28.82
N ALA A 228 -7.02 28.14 28.81
CA ALA A 228 -6.08 28.57 29.84
C ALA A 228 -6.76 28.82 31.20
N GLU A 229 -8.10 28.92 31.23
CA GLU A 229 -8.86 29.08 32.47
C GLU A 229 -8.86 27.81 33.36
N ALA A 230 -8.68 26.63 32.78
CA ALA A 230 -8.73 25.36 33.53
C ALA A 230 -7.35 24.84 33.97
N ALA A 231 -6.23 25.21 33.32
CA ALA A 231 -4.93 24.57 33.56
C ALA A 231 -3.73 25.52 33.74
N GLY A 232 -3.84 26.81 33.50
CA GLY A 232 -2.77 27.79 33.77
C GLY A 232 -1.48 27.64 32.96
N PHE A 233 -1.47 26.86 31.87
CA PHE A 233 -0.31 26.66 31.02
C PHE A 233 -0.48 27.37 29.66
N LYS A 234 0.40 28.32 29.36
CA LYS A 234 0.65 28.77 28.00
C LYS A 234 1.78 27.92 27.43
N TYR A 235 1.50 27.22 26.36
CA TYR A 235 2.53 26.54 25.56
C TYR A 235 2.77 27.32 24.30
N SER A 236 3.95 27.94 24.20
CA SER A 236 4.40 28.64 23.03
C SER A 236 5.58 27.88 22.42
N ARG A 237 5.54 27.57 21.15
CA ARG A 237 6.64 26.94 20.43
C ARG A 237 6.78 27.52 19.03
N ASP A 238 8.01 27.88 18.68
CA ASP A 238 8.37 28.22 17.32
C ASP A 238 8.53 26.92 16.52
N TYR A 239 7.87 26.84 15.38
CA TYR A 239 8.02 25.73 14.44
C TYR A 239 8.68 26.24 13.17
N ALA A 240 9.78 25.57 12.78
CA ALA A 240 10.22 25.60 11.39
C ALA A 240 9.36 24.64 10.58
N TYR A 241 8.83 25.09 9.45
CA TYR A 241 8.07 24.25 8.54
C TYR A 241 8.37 24.63 7.09
N GLU A 242 8.14 23.68 6.21
CA GLU A 242 8.18 23.85 4.77
C GLU A 242 6.76 23.81 4.20
N ASP A 243 6.50 24.67 3.21
CA ASP A 243 5.23 24.73 2.48
C ASP A 243 5.28 23.84 1.24
N VAL A 244 4.52 22.75 1.25
CA VAL A 244 4.36 21.86 0.11
C VAL A 244 3.06 22.18 -0.61
N LYS A 245 3.16 22.64 -1.86
CA LYS A 245 2.02 23.00 -2.71
C LYS A 245 1.37 21.80 -3.35
N GLY A 246 2.15 20.78 -3.73
CA GLY A 246 1.64 19.59 -4.40
C GLY A 246 2.56 18.39 -4.27
N ILE A 247 1.96 17.20 -4.32
CA ILE A 247 2.68 15.91 -4.40
C ILE A 247 1.93 15.04 -5.40
N GLU A 248 2.65 14.52 -6.42
CA GLU A 248 2.01 13.73 -7.47
C GLU A 248 2.89 12.59 -7.98
N VAL A 249 2.24 11.54 -8.48
CA VAL A 249 2.84 10.43 -9.23
C VAL A 249 2.25 10.44 -10.63
N ARG A 250 3.09 10.40 -11.65
CA ARG A 250 2.66 10.36 -13.05
C ARG A 250 2.83 8.95 -13.60
N ILE A 251 1.82 8.48 -14.31
CA ILE A 251 1.76 7.13 -14.83
C ILE A 251 1.49 7.22 -16.33
N ASP A 252 2.42 6.70 -17.13
CA ASP A 252 2.26 6.58 -18.59
C ASP A 252 1.86 5.14 -18.93
N PRO A 253 0.62 4.88 -19.36
CA PRO A 253 0.20 3.54 -19.77
C PRO A 253 0.86 3.04 -21.06
N GLY A 254 1.71 3.84 -21.68
CA GLY A 254 2.47 3.47 -22.88
C GLY A 254 1.65 3.49 -24.16
N CYS A 255 0.66 4.38 -24.25
CA CYS A 255 -0.09 4.60 -25.49
C CYS A 255 0.62 5.59 -26.39
N GLY A 256 1.20 5.09 -27.47
CA GLY A 256 1.60 5.94 -28.60
C GLY A 256 0.36 6.64 -29.17
N GLY A 257 0.43 7.99 -29.28
CA GLY A 257 -0.66 8.88 -29.63
C GLY A 257 -1.45 8.50 -30.88
N GLY A 258 -2.50 7.76 -30.73
CA GLY A 258 -3.42 7.38 -31.81
C GLY A 258 -4.40 6.27 -31.45
N GLN A 259 -4.23 5.58 -30.36
CA GLN A 259 -5.16 4.54 -29.93
C GLN A 259 -6.35 5.14 -29.15
N GLU A 260 -7.55 4.60 -29.41
CA GLU A 260 -8.72 4.89 -28.59
C GLU A 260 -8.58 4.16 -27.24
N PHE A 261 -8.86 4.86 -26.16
CA PHE A 261 -8.85 4.32 -24.81
C PHE A 261 -10.04 4.85 -24.01
N ASN A 262 -10.44 4.09 -23.02
CA ASN A 262 -11.48 4.43 -22.07
C ASN A 262 -10.89 4.72 -20.70
N HIS A 263 -11.51 5.62 -19.97
CA HIS A 263 -11.21 5.90 -18.57
C HIS A 263 -12.46 5.58 -17.75
N THR A 264 -12.25 4.94 -16.60
CA THR A 264 -13.31 4.65 -15.67
C THR A 264 -12.90 5.09 -14.27
N LEU A 265 -13.67 6.00 -13.68
CA LEU A 265 -13.47 6.47 -12.30
C LEU A 265 -14.29 5.61 -11.33
N PHE A 266 -13.70 5.24 -10.21
CA PHE A 266 -14.32 4.44 -9.17
C PHE A 266 -14.21 5.16 -7.83
N THR A 267 -15.37 5.38 -7.15
CA THR A 267 -15.45 6.21 -5.93
C THR A 267 -16.05 5.49 -4.73
N SER A 268 -16.78 4.40 -4.90
CA SER A 268 -17.57 3.81 -3.83
C SER A 268 -17.66 2.29 -3.90
N SER A 269 -17.83 1.68 -2.73
CA SER A 269 -18.03 0.24 -2.58
C SER A 269 -19.48 -0.20 -2.67
N PHE A 270 -20.44 0.71 -2.42
CA PHE A 270 -21.89 0.40 -2.43
C PHE A 270 -22.57 0.95 -3.69
N HIS A 271 -22.16 2.13 -4.08
CA HIS A 271 -22.63 2.84 -5.25
C HIS A 271 -21.41 3.37 -5.98
N TYR A 272 -20.64 2.47 -6.58
CA TYR A 272 -19.49 2.92 -7.36
C TYR A 272 -19.98 3.65 -8.61
N THR A 273 -19.30 4.74 -8.90
CA THR A 273 -19.50 5.46 -10.14
C THR A 273 -18.44 5.00 -11.11
N ALA A 274 -18.87 4.42 -12.21
CA ALA A 274 -18.02 4.04 -13.31
C ALA A 274 -18.42 4.87 -14.53
N GLU A 275 -17.50 5.68 -15.03
CA GLU A 275 -17.72 6.46 -16.24
C GLU A 275 -16.70 6.08 -17.31
N LYS A 276 -17.22 5.58 -18.44
CA LYS A 276 -16.43 5.33 -19.65
C LYS A 276 -16.57 6.51 -20.58
N LYS A 277 -15.55 7.36 -20.65
CA LYS A 277 -15.51 8.50 -21.57
C LYS A 277 -14.14 8.68 -22.19
N ALA A 278 -14.13 9.00 -23.47
CA ALA A 278 -12.93 9.53 -24.12
C ALA A 278 -12.70 10.98 -23.65
N GLY A 279 -11.44 11.34 -23.42
CA GLY A 279 -11.05 12.69 -22.99
C GLY A 279 -10.47 12.73 -21.58
N SER A 280 -10.32 13.92 -21.03
CA SER A 280 -9.80 14.08 -19.66
C SER A 280 -10.88 13.79 -18.64
N GLN A 281 -10.49 13.04 -17.59
CA GLN A 281 -11.32 12.77 -16.43
C GLN A 281 -10.57 13.10 -15.16
N ARG A 282 -11.28 13.62 -14.16
CA ARG A 282 -10.72 14.05 -12.90
C ARG A 282 -11.61 13.63 -11.75
N LEU A 283 -10.99 13.15 -10.70
CA LEU A 283 -11.62 12.80 -9.44
C LEU A 283 -10.94 13.60 -8.34
N TYR A 284 -11.67 14.54 -7.74
CA TYR A 284 -11.15 15.38 -6.66
C TYR A 284 -11.77 15.01 -5.33
N HIS A 285 -10.96 14.92 -4.30
CA HIS A 285 -11.37 14.79 -2.91
C HIS A 285 -10.75 15.93 -2.10
N LEU A 286 -11.42 17.07 -2.12
CA LEU A 286 -10.93 18.34 -1.56
C LEU A 286 -11.61 18.72 -0.25
N VAL A 287 -12.69 18.04 0.14
CA VAL A 287 -13.39 18.19 1.42
C VAL A 287 -13.67 16.82 2.02
N SER A 288 -13.92 16.77 3.33
CA SER A 288 -13.83 15.52 4.11
C SER A 288 -14.73 14.37 3.66
N ALA A 289 -15.89 14.61 3.06
CA ALA A 289 -16.83 13.56 2.65
C ALA A 289 -17.14 13.60 1.16
N ASP A 290 -16.91 14.75 0.51
CA ASP A 290 -17.38 14.97 -0.83
C ASP A 290 -16.26 14.81 -1.85
N THR A 291 -16.59 14.15 -2.94
CA THR A 291 -15.72 13.98 -4.10
C THR A 291 -16.37 14.69 -5.27
N ILE A 292 -15.57 15.37 -6.07
CA ILE A 292 -16.01 16.01 -7.29
C ILE A 292 -15.47 15.21 -8.46
N ILE A 293 -16.38 14.71 -9.29
CA ILE A 293 -16.05 14.08 -10.57
C ILE A 293 -16.15 15.13 -11.65
N GLN A 294 -15.08 15.31 -12.40
CA GLN A 294 -15.04 16.18 -13.57
C GLN A 294 -14.65 15.37 -14.80
N THR A 295 -15.52 15.40 -15.79
CA THR A 295 -15.26 14.86 -17.12
C THR A 295 -15.05 16.00 -18.12
N ALA A 296 -14.82 15.69 -19.39
CA ALA A 296 -14.67 16.70 -20.42
C ALA A 296 -15.92 17.63 -20.55
N ASN A 297 -17.11 17.14 -20.20
CA ASN A 297 -18.38 17.82 -20.45
C ASN A 297 -19.20 18.10 -19.19
N GLU A 298 -18.90 17.48 -18.07
CA GLU A 298 -19.72 17.51 -16.86
C GLU A 298 -18.86 17.61 -15.61
N MET A 299 -19.44 18.18 -14.57
CA MET A 299 -18.88 18.20 -13.23
C MET A 299 -20.00 17.96 -12.23
N PHE A 300 -19.84 17.00 -11.34
CA PHE A 300 -20.85 16.66 -10.34
C PHE A 300 -20.23 16.15 -9.04
N PRO A 301 -20.88 16.36 -7.90
CA PRO A 301 -20.45 15.80 -6.63
C PRO A 301 -20.82 14.32 -6.49
N GLU A 302 -20.00 13.57 -5.78
CA GLU A 302 -20.24 12.17 -5.41
C GLU A 302 -19.76 11.93 -3.99
N VAL A 303 -20.31 10.93 -3.32
CA VAL A 303 -19.91 10.56 -1.97
C VAL A 303 -18.81 9.48 -2.02
N LEU A 304 -17.68 9.77 -1.38
CA LEU A 304 -16.57 8.83 -1.29
C LEU A 304 -16.74 7.92 -0.08
N PHE A 305 -16.88 6.61 -0.30
CA PHE A 305 -16.95 5.63 0.79
C PHE A 305 -15.67 4.82 0.97
N SER A 306 -15.08 4.25 -0.07
CA SER A 306 -13.89 3.42 0.08
C SER A 306 -12.95 3.41 -1.11
N ILE A 307 -13.46 3.19 -2.32
CA ILE A 307 -12.65 3.14 -3.53
C ILE A 307 -12.28 4.56 -3.97
N TYR A 308 -11.01 4.72 -4.38
CA TYR A 308 -10.52 5.94 -4.99
C TYR A 308 -9.48 5.56 -6.03
N ALA A 309 -9.97 5.26 -7.23
CA ALA A 309 -9.17 4.69 -8.30
C ALA A 309 -9.64 5.15 -9.67
N LEU A 310 -8.74 5.06 -10.63
CA LEU A 310 -9.01 5.26 -12.03
C LEU A 310 -8.47 4.08 -12.81
N ASP A 311 -9.30 3.52 -13.66
CA ASP A 311 -8.93 2.53 -14.65
C ASP A 311 -8.77 3.18 -16.02
N TRP A 312 -7.66 2.87 -16.67
CA TRP A 312 -7.36 3.22 -18.02
C TRP A 312 -7.28 1.94 -18.86
N GLN A 313 -8.03 1.88 -19.96
CA GLN A 313 -8.13 0.68 -20.78
C GLN A 313 -8.15 1.00 -22.27
N ASP A 314 -7.30 0.33 -23.05
CA ASP A 314 -7.40 0.32 -24.53
C ASP A 314 -8.04 -0.97 -25.04
N GLN A 315 -7.93 -1.23 -26.35
CA GLN A 315 -8.51 -2.43 -26.97
C GLN A 315 -7.78 -3.73 -26.60
N THR A 316 -6.66 -3.66 -25.90
CA THR A 316 -5.78 -4.79 -25.65
C THR A 316 -5.46 -5.01 -24.18
N ARG A 317 -5.35 -3.94 -23.40
CA ARG A 317 -4.87 -3.95 -22.01
C ARG A 317 -5.50 -2.84 -21.17
N GLY A 318 -5.33 -2.95 -19.89
CA GLY A 318 -5.72 -1.92 -18.94
C GLY A 318 -4.70 -1.76 -17.79
N LEU A 319 -4.80 -0.61 -17.15
CA LEU A 319 -4.03 -0.26 -15.97
C LEU A 319 -4.93 0.49 -15.01
N THR A 320 -5.05 -0.04 -13.80
CA THR A 320 -5.77 0.63 -12.71
C THR A 320 -4.77 1.25 -11.75
N ALA A 321 -4.99 2.50 -11.37
CA ALA A 321 -4.22 3.22 -10.36
C ALA A 321 -5.15 3.68 -9.24
N GLY A 322 -4.80 3.36 -7.99
CA GLY A 322 -5.63 3.69 -6.84
C GLY A 322 -4.84 4.23 -5.66
N VAL A 323 -5.49 5.05 -4.84
CA VAL A 323 -4.94 5.63 -3.61
C VAL A 323 -5.63 5.02 -2.40
N TYR A 324 -4.83 4.56 -1.43
CA TYR A 324 -5.32 3.94 -0.21
C TYR A 324 -5.85 4.97 0.77
N GLN A 325 -7.05 4.70 1.34
CA GLN A 325 -7.69 5.53 2.36
C GLN A 325 -7.75 7.02 2.00
N ALA A 326 -8.16 7.33 0.78
CA ALA A 326 -8.22 8.71 0.31
C ALA A 326 -9.13 9.58 1.18
N TYR A 327 -10.27 9.03 1.65
CA TYR A 327 -11.19 9.72 2.55
C TYR A 327 -10.51 10.15 3.86
N GLN A 328 -9.75 9.26 4.52
CA GLN A 328 -9.07 9.56 5.77
C GLN A 328 -7.84 10.46 5.57
N ASN A 329 -7.31 10.51 4.36
CA ASN A 329 -6.08 11.21 4.00
C ASN A 329 -6.31 12.34 3.00
N PHE A 330 -7.50 12.97 3.00
CA PHE A 330 -7.75 14.10 2.11
C PHE A 330 -6.73 15.25 2.33
N PRO A 331 -6.54 16.15 1.38
CA PRO A 331 -7.08 16.14 0.03
C PRO A 331 -6.36 15.15 -0.89
N LYS A 332 -7.07 14.68 -1.90
CA LYS A 332 -6.54 13.80 -2.96
C LYS A 332 -7.16 14.18 -4.29
N ALA A 333 -6.46 13.88 -5.40
CA ALA A 333 -7.05 13.92 -6.73
C ALA A 333 -6.46 12.83 -7.62
N ILE A 334 -7.23 12.39 -8.59
CA ILE A 334 -6.76 11.57 -9.71
C ILE A 334 -7.20 12.25 -10.99
N GLU A 335 -6.28 12.40 -11.92
CA GLU A 335 -6.54 12.95 -13.24
C GLU A 335 -6.11 11.95 -14.31
N SER A 336 -6.83 11.94 -15.41
CA SER A 336 -6.52 11.13 -16.57
C SER A 336 -6.71 11.94 -17.84
N SER A 337 -5.81 11.76 -18.76
CA SER A 337 -5.80 12.37 -20.08
C SER A 337 -5.16 11.44 -21.10
N ARG A 338 -4.96 11.91 -22.33
CA ARG A 338 -4.17 11.19 -23.35
C ARG A 338 -2.71 11.00 -22.96
N GLU A 339 -2.21 11.81 -22.04
CA GLU A 339 -0.82 11.78 -21.57
C GLU A 339 -0.60 10.76 -20.45
N GLY A 340 -1.70 10.22 -19.90
CA GLY A 340 -1.67 9.22 -18.83
C GLY A 340 -2.48 9.60 -17.62
N ILE A 341 -2.12 9.02 -16.48
CA ILE A 341 -2.78 9.17 -15.19
C ILE A 341 -1.87 9.97 -14.26
N VAL A 342 -2.45 10.89 -13.50
CA VAL A 342 -1.76 11.61 -12.42
C VAL A 342 -2.47 11.34 -11.11
N LEU A 343 -1.77 10.67 -10.19
CA LEU A 343 -2.21 10.51 -8.80
C LEU A 343 -1.69 11.70 -8.00
N LYS A 344 -2.58 12.60 -7.56
CA LYS A 344 -2.21 13.74 -6.71
C LYS A 344 -2.40 13.36 -5.25
N LEU A 345 -1.30 13.07 -4.58
CA LEU A 345 -1.28 12.73 -3.16
C LEU A 345 -1.47 13.98 -2.27
N MET A 346 -1.14 15.14 -2.83
CA MET A 346 -1.52 16.45 -2.35
C MET A 346 -1.83 17.31 -3.57
N PRO A 347 -3.13 17.56 -3.89
CA PRO A 347 -3.51 18.33 -5.06
C PRO A 347 -3.35 19.83 -4.81
N PRO A 348 -2.67 20.60 -5.70
CA PRO A 348 -2.59 22.05 -5.60
C PRO A 348 -3.97 22.74 -5.67
N GLU A 349 -4.94 22.10 -6.27
CA GLU A 349 -6.33 22.56 -6.41
C GLU A 349 -7.07 22.70 -5.09
N TYR A 350 -6.55 22.10 -4.02
CA TYR A 350 -7.06 22.30 -2.67
C TYR A 350 -6.95 23.76 -2.21
N GLY A 351 -5.99 24.50 -2.76
CA GLY A 351 -5.82 25.92 -2.51
C GLY A 351 -5.03 26.25 -1.24
N GLU A 352 -4.82 25.30 -0.35
CA GLU A 352 -3.98 25.42 0.83
C GLU A 352 -2.69 24.61 0.65
N MET A 353 -1.60 25.11 1.25
CA MET A 353 -0.34 24.39 1.26
C MET A 353 -0.28 23.45 2.46
N LEU A 354 0.34 22.28 2.25
CA LEU A 354 0.64 21.39 3.36
C LEU A 354 1.86 21.93 4.11
N LYS A 355 1.65 22.39 5.33
CA LYS A 355 2.73 22.81 6.23
C LYS A 355 3.34 21.56 6.87
N VAL A 356 4.60 21.32 6.59
CA VAL A 356 5.33 20.16 7.11
C VAL A 356 6.38 20.64 8.10
N PRO A 357 6.17 20.44 9.42
CA PRO A 357 7.17 20.80 10.42
C PRO A 357 8.48 20.02 10.23
N GLN A 358 9.60 20.62 10.65
CA GLN A 358 10.89 19.94 10.70
C GLN A 358 10.79 18.65 11.54
N GLY A 359 11.35 17.57 11.04
CA GLY A 359 11.28 16.22 11.64
C GLY A 359 9.96 15.50 11.41
N ALA A 360 8.99 16.10 10.74
CA ALA A 360 7.74 15.43 10.39
C ALA A 360 7.88 14.60 9.13
N ALA A 361 7.21 13.44 9.13
CA ALA A 361 7.09 12.54 7.99
C ALA A 361 5.64 12.18 7.74
N ARG A 362 5.28 11.95 6.47
CA ARG A 362 3.97 11.44 6.09
C ARG A 362 4.10 10.38 5.02
N THR A 363 3.38 9.27 5.22
CA THR A 363 3.33 8.16 4.26
C THR A 363 2.03 8.19 3.48
N SER A 364 2.13 8.06 2.17
CA SER A 364 1.01 7.83 1.27
C SER A 364 1.16 6.48 0.60
N ARG A 365 0.06 5.71 0.55
CA ARG A 365 0.04 4.41 -0.13
C ARG A 365 -0.78 4.51 -1.40
N PHE A 366 -0.26 3.96 -2.47
CA PHE A 366 -0.96 3.79 -3.75
C PHE A 366 -0.62 2.46 -4.38
N HIS A 367 -1.32 2.08 -5.42
CA HIS A 367 -1.03 0.85 -6.15
C HIS A 367 -1.25 1.03 -7.65
N LEU A 368 -0.63 0.14 -8.39
CA LEU A 368 -0.83 -0.05 -9.83
C LEU A 368 -1.17 -1.51 -10.08
N SER A 369 -2.21 -1.74 -10.86
CA SER A 369 -2.64 -3.07 -11.27
C SER A 369 -2.74 -3.12 -12.79
N PHE A 370 -2.04 -4.07 -13.38
CA PHE A 370 -2.05 -4.29 -14.84
C PHE A 370 -3.05 -5.41 -15.15
N HIS A 371 -3.77 -5.30 -16.27
CA HIS A 371 -4.75 -6.32 -16.65
C HIS A 371 -5.01 -6.35 -18.16
N GLY A 372 -5.62 -7.43 -18.63
CA GLY A 372 -6.12 -7.54 -20.01
C GLY A 372 -7.44 -6.78 -20.20
N LYS A 373 -7.80 -6.58 -21.46
CA LYS A 373 -9.07 -5.93 -21.85
C LYS A 373 -10.35 -6.62 -21.36
N ASP A 374 -10.25 -7.89 -20.99
CA ASP A 374 -11.41 -8.71 -20.62
C ASP A 374 -11.78 -8.59 -19.13
N MET A 375 -11.03 -7.80 -18.34
CA MET A 375 -11.38 -7.52 -16.95
C MET A 375 -12.62 -6.64 -16.91
N THR A 376 -13.65 -7.11 -16.19
CA THR A 376 -14.90 -6.37 -16.04
C THR A 376 -14.80 -5.30 -14.95
N GLU A 377 -15.66 -4.28 -15.02
CA GLU A 377 -15.73 -3.24 -13.99
C GLU A 377 -15.97 -3.82 -12.59
N ASP A 378 -16.83 -4.83 -12.47
CA ASP A 378 -17.08 -5.53 -11.22
C ASP A 378 -15.83 -6.21 -10.64
N GLN A 379 -14.98 -6.79 -11.49
CA GLN A 379 -13.72 -7.40 -11.06
C GLN A 379 -12.70 -6.34 -10.64
N ILE A 380 -12.68 -5.19 -11.32
CA ILE A 380 -11.85 -4.04 -10.92
C ILE A 380 -12.30 -3.53 -9.56
N VAL A 381 -13.61 -3.31 -9.37
CA VAL A 381 -14.18 -2.89 -8.07
C VAL A 381 -13.81 -3.86 -6.95
N ASP A 382 -13.94 -5.16 -7.18
CA ASP A 382 -13.61 -6.17 -6.16
C ASP A 382 -12.11 -6.13 -5.79
N ARG A 383 -11.21 -6.00 -6.78
CA ARG A 383 -9.78 -5.82 -6.56
C ARG A 383 -9.46 -4.54 -5.77
N GLU A 384 -10.11 -3.43 -6.13
CA GLU A 384 -9.96 -2.16 -5.43
C GLU A 384 -10.46 -2.22 -3.99
N LEU A 385 -11.56 -2.93 -3.74
CA LEU A 385 -12.05 -3.17 -2.39
C LEU A 385 -11.04 -3.97 -1.54
N LEU A 386 -10.41 -4.99 -2.11
CA LEU A 386 -9.36 -5.75 -1.41
C LEU A 386 -8.13 -4.90 -1.12
N PHE A 387 -7.79 -3.95 -2.00
CA PHE A 387 -6.74 -2.98 -1.73
C PHE A 387 -7.11 -2.04 -0.57
N GLN A 388 -8.34 -1.50 -0.55
CA GLN A 388 -8.82 -0.61 0.51
C GLN A 388 -9.07 -1.34 1.84
N ARG A 389 -9.51 -2.58 1.77
CA ARG A 389 -9.83 -3.45 2.90
C ARG A 389 -9.10 -4.79 2.75
N PRO A 390 -7.81 -4.83 3.08
CA PRO A 390 -7.04 -6.06 2.96
C PRO A 390 -7.67 -7.19 3.75
N VAL A 391 -7.49 -8.39 3.25
CA VAL A 391 -7.95 -9.61 3.92
C VAL A 391 -7.30 -9.72 5.30
N ILE A 392 -8.12 -9.85 6.33
CA ILE A 392 -7.66 -9.96 7.71
C ILE A 392 -7.87 -11.39 8.19
N PRO A 393 -6.77 -12.17 8.36
CA PRO A 393 -6.84 -13.47 8.99
C PRO A 393 -7.10 -13.34 10.48
N VAL A 394 -7.95 -14.20 11.01
CA VAL A 394 -8.33 -14.25 12.44
C VAL A 394 -7.83 -15.52 13.06
N LEU A 395 -7.11 -15.41 14.17
CA LEU A 395 -6.75 -16.54 15.03
C LEU A 395 -7.75 -16.67 16.19
N ASP A 396 -7.96 -17.90 16.66
CA ASP A 396 -8.72 -18.09 17.89
C ASP A 396 -8.07 -17.31 19.04
N PRO A 397 -8.81 -16.50 19.82
CA PRO A 397 -8.30 -15.80 20.99
C PRO A 397 -7.53 -16.69 21.98
N GLN A 398 -7.89 -17.99 22.06
CA GLN A 398 -7.20 -18.96 22.90
C GLN A 398 -5.72 -19.12 22.52
N VAL A 399 -5.37 -19.00 21.22
CA VAL A 399 -3.97 -19.05 20.74
C VAL A 399 -3.12 -17.95 21.39
N TYR A 400 -3.67 -16.74 21.53
CA TYR A 400 -2.98 -15.63 22.17
C TYR A 400 -2.84 -15.84 23.69
N MET A 401 -3.87 -16.36 24.33
CA MET A 401 -3.85 -16.67 25.76
C MET A 401 -2.84 -17.77 26.08
N ASP A 402 -2.89 -18.86 25.35
CA ASP A 402 -2.00 -20.02 25.55
C ASP A 402 -0.53 -19.69 25.26
N SER A 403 -0.30 -18.73 24.38
CA SER A 403 1.06 -18.29 24.04
C SER A 403 1.73 -17.49 25.15
N GLY A 404 0.96 -16.79 25.98
CA GLY A 404 1.47 -15.89 27.02
C GLY A 404 2.17 -14.63 26.48
N VAL A 405 2.09 -14.33 25.17
CA VAL A 405 2.81 -13.19 24.52
C VAL A 405 2.39 -11.83 25.07
N PHE A 406 1.16 -11.70 25.56
CA PHE A 406 0.62 -10.51 26.19
C PHE A 406 0.55 -10.60 27.73
N GLY A 407 1.27 -11.55 28.34
CA GLY A 407 1.18 -11.83 29.76
C GLY A 407 -0.15 -12.50 30.15
N SER A 408 -0.73 -12.10 31.28
CA SER A 408 -1.97 -12.68 31.78
C SER A 408 -3.19 -12.09 31.08
N LEU A 409 -3.52 -12.59 29.89
CA LEU A 409 -4.81 -12.33 29.23
C LEU A 409 -5.86 -13.32 29.74
N VAL A 410 -7.07 -12.83 29.95
CA VAL A 410 -8.22 -13.64 30.36
C VAL A 410 -9.31 -13.49 29.31
N SER A 411 -9.88 -14.61 28.88
CA SER A 411 -11.02 -14.60 27.97
C SER A 411 -12.23 -13.91 28.62
N ASN A 412 -12.96 -13.16 27.81
CA ASN A 412 -14.24 -12.55 28.21
C ASN A 412 -15.27 -13.57 28.73
N GLN A 413 -15.14 -14.85 28.37
CA GLN A 413 -15.98 -15.91 28.90
C GLN A 413 -15.88 -16.07 30.43
N TYR A 414 -14.79 -15.60 31.05
CA TYR A 414 -14.52 -15.74 32.49
C TYR A 414 -14.63 -14.43 33.27
N HIS A 415 -14.68 -13.26 32.61
CA HIS A 415 -14.71 -11.96 33.29
C HIS A 415 -15.59 -10.92 32.58
N HIS A 416 -16.90 -10.97 32.77
CA HIS A 416 -17.85 -9.97 32.26
C HIS A 416 -17.54 -8.52 32.61
N SER A 417 -16.80 -8.26 33.69
CA SER A 417 -16.41 -6.89 34.07
C SER A 417 -15.32 -6.30 33.16
N THR A 418 -14.52 -7.13 32.52
CA THR A 418 -13.42 -6.70 31.62
C THR A 418 -13.96 -6.40 30.21
N GLU A 419 -15.05 -7.05 29.80
CA GLU A 419 -15.72 -6.79 28.52
C GLU A 419 -16.14 -5.33 28.33
N ARG A 420 -16.67 -4.71 29.39
CA ARG A 420 -17.13 -3.32 29.35
C ARG A 420 -16.01 -2.30 29.05
N PHE A 421 -14.78 -2.65 29.37
CA PHE A 421 -13.61 -1.78 29.15
C PHE A 421 -12.90 -2.03 27.82
N LEU A 422 -12.87 -3.28 27.36
CA LEU A 422 -12.11 -3.67 26.16
C LEU A 422 -12.98 -3.72 24.89
N PHE A 423 -14.28 -4.00 25.06
CA PHE A 423 -15.22 -4.09 23.94
C PHE A 423 -16.51 -3.34 24.32
N PRO A 424 -16.58 -2.02 24.09
CA PRO A 424 -17.85 -1.32 24.25
C PRO A 424 -18.83 -1.92 23.24
N VAL A 425 -19.81 -2.67 23.76
CA VAL A 425 -20.92 -3.20 22.95
C VAL A 425 -21.68 -1.98 22.45
N SER A 426 -21.63 -1.76 21.15
CA SER A 426 -22.55 -0.83 20.48
C SER A 426 -23.97 -1.38 20.65
N SER A 427 -24.72 -0.74 21.53
CA SER A 427 -26.16 -0.90 21.63
C SER A 427 -26.87 -0.37 20.40
#